data_bb8a61ad80bfd573352418124afe7fe0
#
_entry.id   bb8a61ad80bfd573352418124afe7fe0
#
_cell.length_a   1.000
_cell.length_b   1.000
_cell.length_c   1.000
_cell.angle_alpha   90.00
_cell.angle_beta   90.00
_cell.angle_gamma   90.00
#
_symmetry.space_group_name_H-M   'P 1'
#
loop_
_entity.id
_entity.type
_entity.pdbx_description
1 polymer ?
#
loop_
_entity_poly.entity_id
_entity_poly.type
_entity_poly.pdbx_seq_one_letter_code
_entity_poly.pdbx_strand_id
1 'polypeptide(L)'
;YYLGDFKDEKFLPDHHALMNWWGWDFFAPESLLTPDGRRVMWSWCTPPIKAWGQKGKTSDFTSLMEGEKKIQPGIQSLPRELSLPEDGVLRIKPLRELETLRTDPKQKRNITVKSDMEYLLKEMSGDTMELELVLDAPSAREFGIKVLCAKDGSGGFTISSGKESKVLNVGYIKPPFELEKGEDLTLRIFIDKSMIEVFANDRQAAVAWHEYDPKDIYVKLFSQGGDVEVKSISS
;
A
#
# COMPACT_ATOMS: atom_id res chain seq x y z
N TYR A 1 -10.08 13.19 -2.88
CA TYR A 1 -9.53 14.54 -3.05
C TYR A 1 -10.01 15.18 -4.34
N TYR A 2 -9.92 16.51 -4.39
CA TYR A 2 -10.16 17.31 -5.59
C TYR A 2 -8.90 18.12 -5.87
N LEU A 3 -8.53 18.24 -7.13
CA LEU A 3 -7.51 19.15 -7.64
C LEU A 3 -8.19 20.23 -8.46
N GLY A 4 -7.67 21.44 -8.47
CA GLY A 4 -8.22 22.56 -9.22
C GLY A 4 -7.75 23.90 -8.70
N ASP A 5 -8.27 24.97 -9.28
CA ASP A 5 -7.93 26.34 -8.96
C ASP A 5 -8.91 26.96 -7.97
N PHE A 6 -8.41 27.88 -7.14
CA PHE A 6 -9.23 28.74 -6.33
C PHE A 6 -9.21 30.16 -6.91
N LYS A 7 -10.33 30.59 -7.50
CA LYS A 7 -10.45 31.87 -8.18
C LYS A 7 -11.78 32.53 -7.86
N ASP A 8 -11.77 33.84 -7.62
CA ASP A 8 -12.95 34.63 -7.32
C ASP A 8 -13.81 34.05 -6.18
N GLU A 9 -13.14 33.65 -5.08
CA GLU A 9 -13.74 33.00 -3.90
C GLU A 9 -14.44 31.65 -4.19
N LYS A 10 -14.15 31.03 -5.31
CA LYS A 10 -14.71 29.74 -5.72
C LYS A 10 -13.59 28.73 -6.01
N PHE A 11 -13.81 27.51 -5.58
CA PHE A 11 -12.99 26.38 -5.99
C PHE A 11 -13.51 25.81 -7.32
N LEU A 12 -12.64 25.73 -8.31
CA LEU A 12 -12.94 25.22 -9.64
C LEU A 12 -12.20 23.87 -9.79
N PRO A 13 -12.89 22.73 -9.56
CA PRO A 13 -12.25 21.42 -9.64
C PRO A 13 -12.00 21.01 -11.09
N ASP A 14 -10.79 20.53 -11.37
CA ASP A 14 -10.40 19.93 -12.66
C ASP A 14 -10.40 18.41 -12.59
N HIS A 15 -10.02 17.85 -11.44
CA HIS A 15 -9.87 16.42 -11.23
C HIS A 15 -10.27 16.01 -9.82
N HIS A 16 -10.74 14.79 -9.67
CA HIS A 16 -10.96 14.17 -8.36
C HIS A 16 -10.65 12.67 -8.39
N ALA A 17 -10.24 12.14 -7.23
CA ALA A 17 -10.06 10.71 -7.01
C ALA A 17 -10.20 10.36 -5.53
N LEU A 18 -10.16 9.08 -5.21
CA LEU A 18 -10.14 8.61 -3.83
C LEU A 18 -8.70 8.59 -3.29
N MET A 19 -8.52 8.90 -2.00
CA MET A 19 -7.23 8.77 -1.32
C MET A 19 -6.94 7.32 -0.92
N ASN A 20 -7.97 6.51 -0.74
CA ASN A 20 -7.93 5.06 -0.61
C ASN A 20 -9.16 4.46 -1.30
N TRP A 21 -9.00 3.30 -1.95
CA TRP A 21 -9.98 2.75 -2.88
C TRP A 21 -10.88 1.68 -2.27
N TRP A 22 -10.97 1.64 -0.96
CA TRP A 22 -11.93 0.85 -0.23
C TRP A 22 -12.52 1.70 0.90
N GLY A 23 -13.81 1.79 0.93
CA GLY A 23 -14.71 2.56 1.75
C GLY A 23 -14.14 3.21 3.02
N TRP A 24 -14.17 2.47 4.13
CA TRP A 24 -13.95 3.02 5.47
C TRP A 24 -12.54 2.77 6.03
N ASP A 25 -11.68 2.13 5.28
CA ASP A 25 -10.35 1.77 5.76
C ASP A 25 -9.43 2.98 5.93
N PHE A 26 -9.77 4.12 5.33
CA PHE A 26 -9.02 5.37 5.37
C PHE A 26 -9.99 6.53 5.54
N PHE A 27 -10.16 7.01 6.76
CA PHE A 27 -11.24 7.93 7.14
C PHE A 27 -10.72 9.22 7.77
N ALA A 28 -11.49 10.31 7.65
CA ALA A 28 -11.20 11.62 8.24
C ALA A 28 -9.73 12.07 8.02
N PRO A 29 -9.26 12.21 6.77
CA PRO A 29 -7.92 12.68 6.50
C PRO A 29 -7.75 14.13 6.93
N GLU A 30 -6.65 14.39 7.64
CA GLU A 30 -6.23 15.73 8.03
C GLU A 30 -4.86 16.04 7.44
N SER A 31 -4.64 17.28 7.03
CA SER A 31 -3.35 17.68 6.50
C SER A 31 -2.89 19.04 7.02
N LEU A 32 -1.58 19.19 7.12
CA LEU A 32 -0.94 20.43 7.48
C LEU A 32 0.15 20.81 6.49
N LEU A 33 0.48 22.10 6.43
CA LEU A 33 1.63 22.61 5.74
C LEU A 33 2.76 22.77 6.76
N THR A 34 3.88 22.08 6.53
CA THR A 34 5.04 22.17 7.40
C THR A 34 5.79 23.51 7.19
N PRO A 35 6.63 23.95 8.12
CA PRO A 35 7.40 25.20 7.97
C PRO A 35 8.31 25.23 6.73
N ASP A 36 8.77 24.07 6.25
CA ASP A 36 9.58 23.91 5.03
C ASP A 36 8.73 23.76 3.75
N GLY A 37 7.41 23.98 3.83
CA GLY A 37 6.52 24.05 2.68
C GLY A 37 5.97 22.71 2.18
N ARG A 38 6.20 21.61 2.88
CA ARG A 38 5.61 20.31 2.53
C ARG A 38 4.19 20.19 3.07
N ARG A 39 3.31 19.55 2.30
CA ARG A 39 1.99 19.15 2.79
C ARG A 39 2.04 17.71 3.29
N VAL A 40 1.77 17.54 4.56
CA VAL A 40 1.76 16.22 5.21
C VAL A 40 0.34 15.89 5.66
N MET A 41 -0.09 14.66 5.39
CA MET A 41 -1.45 14.17 5.65
C MET A 41 -1.41 12.89 6.48
N TRP A 42 -2.39 12.75 7.37
CA TRP A 42 -2.72 11.53 8.10
C TRP A 42 -4.19 11.20 7.92
N SER A 43 -4.53 9.96 8.24
CA SER A 43 -5.92 9.51 8.28
C SER A 43 -6.12 8.48 9.37
N TRP A 44 -7.34 8.32 9.79
CA TRP A 44 -7.75 7.24 10.66
C TRP A 44 -8.02 5.99 9.82
N CYS A 45 -7.28 4.90 10.09
CA CYS A 45 -7.46 3.60 9.46
C CYS A 45 -8.29 2.71 10.36
N THR A 46 -9.47 2.32 9.91
CA THR A 46 -10.38 1.44 10.64
C THR A 46 -10.27 0.02 10.11
N PRO A 47 -10.19 -1.01 10.98
CA PRO A 47 -10.22 -2.38 10.51
C PRO A 47 -11.59 -2.70 9.87
N PRO A 48 -11.62 -3.57 8.84
CA PRO A 48 -12.87 -3.98 8.21
C PRO A 48 -13.73 -4.71 9.24
N ILE A 49 -14.81 -4.07 9.66
CA ILE A 49 -15.77 -4.66 10.59
C ILE A 49 -16.66 -5.59 9.79
N LYS A 50 -16.56 -6.90 10.02
CA LYS A 50 -17.44 -7.93 9.38
C LYS A 50 -18.94 -7.62 9.53
N ALA A 51 -19.32 -6.77 10.50
CA ALA A 51 -20.70 -6.35 10.76
C ALA A 51 -21.26 -5.30 9.79
N TRP A 52 -20.43 -4.58 9.04
CA TRP A 52 -20.91 -3.51 8.14
C TRP A 52 -21.62 -4.03 6.89
N GLY A 53 -21.57 -5.32 6.61
CA GLY A 53 -22.29 -5.96 5.51
C GLY A 53 -23.62 -6.63 5.91
N GLN A 54 -23.99 -6.70 7.18
CA GLN A 54 -25.24 -7.28 7.62
C GLN A 54 -26.36 -6.22 7.62
N LYS A 55 -27.23 -6.27 6.61
CA LYS A 55 -28.45 -5.46 6.56
C LYS A 55 -29.19 -5.53 7.90
N GLY A 56 -29.34 -4.38 8.55
CA GLY A 56 -30.26 -4.21 9.68
C GLY A 56 -29.68 -4.23 11.09
N LYS A 57 -28.36 -4.34 11.25
CA LYS A 57 -27.71 -4.07 12.55
C LYS A 57 -26.87 -2.80 12.44
N THR A 58 -27.38 -1.71 12.98
CA THR A 58 -26.52 -0.60 13.38
C THR A 58 -25.55 -1.18 14.38
N SER A 59 -24.29 -1.41 13.95
CA SER A 59 -23.24 -1.72 14.89
C SER A 59 -23.02 -0.46 15.71
N ASP A 60 -23.65 -0.40 16.88
CA ASP A 60 -23.34 0.60 17.87
C ASP A 60 -21.84 0.47 18.15
N PHE A 61 -21.08 1.54 17.88
CA PHE A 61 -19.64 1.60 18.12
C PHE A 61 -19.31 1.22 19.59
N THR A 62 -20.24 1.46 20.50
CA THR A 62 -20.18 1.04 21.91
C THR A 62 -20.25 -0.46 22.07
N SER A 63 -21.02 -1.19 21.27
CA SER A 63 -21.10 -2.66 21.40
C SER A 63 -19.83 -3.39 20.96
N LEU A 64 -18.99 -2.74 20.14
CA LEU A 64 -17.66 -3.24 19.76
C LEU A 64 -16.63 -3.07 20.88
N MET A 65 -16.89 -2.13 21.81
CA MET A 65 -16.02 -1.85 22.95
C MET A 65 -16.37 -2.68 24.19
N GLU A 66 -17.56 -3.28 24.24
CA GLU A 66 -18.07 -4.01 25.42
C GLU A 66 -17.90 -5.53 25.35
N GLY A 67 -17.45 -6.09 24.21
CA GLY A 67 -17.22 -7.52 24.05
C GLY A 67 -15.88 -7.98 24.67
N GLU A 68 -15.78 -9.29 25.03
CA GLU A 68 -14.55 -9.92 25.56
C GLU A 68 -13.34 -9.81 24.61
N LYS A 69 -13.54 -9.54 23.31
CA LYS A 69 -12.49 -9.18 22.36
C LYS A 69 -12.51 -7.67 22.17
N LYS A 70 -11.62 -6.97 22.84
CA LYS A 70 -11.33 -5.55 22.57
C LYS A 70 -10.85 -5.42 21.14
N ILE A 71 -11.73 -5.03 20.22
CA ILE A 71 -11.36 -4.67 18.86
C ILE A 71 -10.69 -3.30 18.95
N GLN A 72 -9.46 -3.20 18.47
CA GLN A 72 -8.80 -1.91 18.34
C GLN A 72 -9.64 -1.01 17.43
N PRO A 73 -10.06 0.18 17.88
CA PRO A 73 -11.01 1.02 17.13
C PRO A 73 -10.40 1.66 15.86
N GLY A 74 -9.17 1.36 15.57
CA GLY A 74 -8.39 1.86 14.44
C GLY A 74 -7.04 2.39 14.88
N ILE A 75 -6.22 2.71 13.90
CA ILE A 75 -4.90 3.30 14.08
C ILE A 75 -4.73 4.47 13.12
N GLN A 76 -3.76 5.32 13.36
CA GLN A 76 -3.38 6.38 12.46
C GLN A 76 -2.56 5.80 11.30
N SER A 77 -2.85 6.24 10.06
CA SER A 77 -2.02 5.90 8.91
C SER A 77 -0.60 6.44 9.07
N LEU A 78 0.34 5.90 8.33
CA LEU A 78 1.62 6.57 8.15
C LEU A 78 1.42 7.99 7.59
N PRO A 79 2.24 8.94 8.00
CA PRO A 79 2.23 10.28 7.42
C PRO A 79 2.62 10.22 5.95
N ARG A 80 1.84 10.90 5.10
CA ARG A 80 2.03 10.98 3.66
C ARG A 80 2.41 12.38 3.25
N GLU A 81 3.50 12.52 2.51
CA GLU A 81 3.89 13.76 1.86
C GLU A 81 3.15 13.88 0.52
N LEU A 82 2.40 14.96 0.34
CA LEU A 82 1.63 15.24 -0.86
C LEU A 82 2.29 16.37 -1.65
N SER A 83 2.41 16.19 -2.97
CA SER A 83 2.85 17.24 -3.87
C SER A 83 2.13 17.15 -5.22
N LEU A 84 1.98 18.29 -5.88
CA LEU A 84 1.36 18.40 -7.18
C LEU A 84 2.35 19.06 -8.16
N PRO A 85 3.13 18.26 -8.92
CA PRO A 85 4.01 18.79 -9.96
C PRO A 85 3.22 19.34 -11.16
N GLU A 86 3.95 19.90 -12.14
CA GLU A 86 3.37 20.54 -13.33
C GLU A 86 2.58 19.57 -14.23
N ASP A 87 2.83 18.28 -14.12
CA ASP A 87 2.07 17.24 -14.84
C ASP A 87 0.63 17.05 -14.34
N GLY A 88 0.26 17.73 -13.24
CA GLY A 88 -1.08 17.67 -12.67
C GLY A 88 -1.42 16.36 -11.95
N VAL A 89 -0.48 15.43 -11.83
CA VAL A 89 -0.69 14.15 -11.13
C VAL A 89 -0.26 14.26 -9.68
N LEU A 90 -1.20 14.07 -8.75
CA LEU A 90 -0.90 14.10 -7.33
C LEU A 90 0.16 13.03 -6.97
N ARG A 91 1.24 13.46 -6.32
CA ARG A 91 2.20 12.56 -5.71
C ARG A 91 1.83 12.28 -4.27
N ILE A 92 1.91 11.02 -3.89
CA ILE A 92 1.58 10.52 -2.55
C ILE A 92 2.74 9.65 -2.11
N LYS A 93 3.60 10.18 -1.24
CA LYS A 93 4.80 9.51 -0.75
C LYS A 93 4.70 9.24 0.75
N PRO A 94 5.33 8.18 1.26
CA PRO A 94 5.57 8.12 2.70
C PRO A 94 6.46 9.29 3.11
N LEU A 95 6.18 9.86 4.28
CA LEU A 95 6.98 10.98 4.81
C LEU A 95 8.45 10.56 4.92
N ARG A 96 9.36 11.39 4.40
CA ARG A 96 10.81 11.08 4.34
C ARG A 96 11.45 10.80 5.71
N GLU A 97 10.94 11.40 6.77
CA GLU A 97 11.43 11.20 8.13
C GLU A 97 11.24 9.75 8.64
N LEU A 98 10.35 8.96 8.03
CA LEU A 98 10.20 7.53 8.33
C LEU A 98 11.50 6.75 8.06
N GLU A 99 12.34 7.23 7.14
CA GLU A 99 13.64 6.59 6.84
C GLU A 99 14.59 6.59 8.04
N THR A 100 14.41 7.53 8.98
CA THR A 100 15.20 7.57 10.22
C THR A 100 14.90 6.40 11.18
N LEU A 101 13.77 5.71 10.96
CA LEU A 101 13.36 4.54 11.74
C LEU A 101 13.92 3.22 11.20
N ARG A 102 14.57 3.26 10.02
CA ARG A 102 15.14 2.07 9.40
C ARG A 102 16.30 1.52 10.24
N THR A 103 16.23 0.22 10.55
CA THR A 103 17.26 -0.52 11.27
C THR A 103 17.49 -1.86 10.58
N ASP A 104 18.66 -2.45 10.78
CA ASP A 104 19.04 -3.77 10.25
C ASP A 104 18.77 -3.94 8.74
N PRO A 105 19.30 -3.07 7.87
CA PRO A 105 18.98 -3.07 6.46
C PRO A 105 19.49 -4.33 5.76
N LYS A 106 18.61 -4.94 4.97
CA LYS A 106 18.94 -6.06 4.08
C LYS A 106 18.65 -5.65 2.64
N GLN A 107 19.48 -6.09 1.72
CA GLN A 107 19.30 -5.76 0.32
C GLN A 107 19.66 -6.93 -0.58
N LYS A 108 18.87 -7.10 -1.65
CA LYS A 108 19.18 -7.97 -2.80
C LYS A 108 18.98 -7.19 -4.10
N ARG A 109 19.69 -7.57 -5.13
CA ARG A 109 19.61 -6.96 -6.46
C ARG A 109 19.68 -8.04 -7.54
N ASN A 110 19.14 -7.70 -8.73
CA ASN A 110 19.25 -8.50 -9.95
C ASN A 110 18.72 -9.93 -9.75
N ILE A 111 17.50 -10.06 -9.20
CA ILE A 111 16.83 -11.34 -9.05
C ILE A 111 15.87 -11.50 -10.24
N THR A 112 16.07 -12.55 -11.04
CA THR A 112 15.11 -12.92 -12.08
C THR A 112 14.13 -13.95 -11.52
N VAL A 113 12.85 -13.60 -11.48
CA VAL A 113 11.77 -14.57 -11.21
C VAL A 113 11.19 -15.00 -12.55
N LYS A 114 11.38 -16.28 -12.90
CA LYS A 114 10.91 -16.83 -14.16
C LYS A 114 9.38 -16.90 -14.21
N SER A 115 8.85 -16.89 -15.45
CA SER A 115 7.40 -17.03 -15.69
C SER A 115 6.83 -18.21 -14.90
N ASP A 116 5.69 -17.94 -14.25
CA ASP A 116 4.92 -18.92 -13.47
C ASP A 116 5.69 -19.54 -12.29
N MET A 117 6.69 -18.79 -11.79
CA MET A 117 7.51 -19.16 -10.64
C MET A 117 7.34 -18.18 -9.48
N GLU A 118 7.76 -18.69 -8.31
CA GLU A 118 7.82 -17.91 -7.06
C GLU A 118 9.25 -17.97 -6.50
N TYR A 119 9.67 -16.93 -5.80
CA TYR A 119 10.98 -16.81 -5.17
C TYR A 119 10.84 -16.37 -3.71
N LEU A 120 11.12 -17.28 -2.77
CA LEU A 120 11.06 -16.98 -1.33
C LEU A 120 12.31 -16.21 -0.89
N LEU A 121 12.10 -15.05 -0.28
CA LEU A 121 13.17 -14.21 0.28
C LEU A 121 13.42 -14.58 1.75
N LYS A 122 14.23 -15.60 1.98
CA LYS A 122 14.45 -16.17 3.32
C LYS A 122 15.06 -15.21 4.32
N GLU A 123 15.84 -14.25 3.86
CA GLU A 123 16.55 -13.28 4.70
C GLU A 123 15.71 -12.05 5.05
N MET A 124 14.64 -11.83 4.31
CA MET A 124 13.70 -10.70 4.52
C MET A 124 12.42 -11.26 5.12
N SER A 125 12.28 -11.19 6.41
CA SER A 125 11.11 -11.67 7.13
C SER A 125 10.83 -10.77 8.33
N GLY A 126 9.57 -10.51 8.57
CA GLY A 126 9.10 -9.69 9.68
C GLY A 126 7.61 -9.42 9.57
N ASP A 127 6.99 -9.07 10.67
CA ASP A 127 5.60 -8.63 10.78
C ASP A 127 5.50 -7.12 11.06
N THR A 128 6.64 -6.47 11.21
CA THR A 128 6.79 -5.02 11.37
C THR A 128 8.03 -4.61 10.60
N MET A 129 7.86 -4.15 9.35
CA MET A 129 8.98 -3.84 8.45
C MET A 129 8.58 -2.93 7.31
N GLU A 130 9.56 -2.24 6.74
CA GLU A 130 9.45 -1.61 5.41
C GLU A 130 10.11 -2.50 4.36
N LEU A 131 9.50 -2.57 3.17
CA LEU A 131 10.09 -3.14 1.97
C LEU A 131 10.08 -2.09 0.85
N GLU A 132 11.20 -1.93 0.17
CA GLU A 132 11.31 -1.09 -1.02
C GLU A 132 11.77 -1.94 -2.21
N LEU A 133 11.02 -1.91 -3.32
CA LEU A 133 11.24 -2.76 -4.49
C LEU A 133 11.23 -1.95 -5.77
N VAL A 134 12.07 -2.37 -6.72
CA VAL A 134 12.02 -1.91 -8.12
C VAL A 134 11.92 -3.14 -9.03
N LEU A 135 10.81 -3.25 -9.75
CA LEU A 135 10.45 -4.39 -10.58
C LEU A 135 10.33 -3.97 -12.05
N ASP A 136 11.01 -4.69 -12.93
CA ASP A 136 10.88 -4.57 -14.38
C ASP A 136 10.24 -5.83 -14.94
N ALA A 137 9.09 -5.70 -15.57
CA ALA A 137 8.31 -6.83 -16.09
C ALA A 137 7.67 -6.50 -17.44
N PRO A 138 8.46 -6.36 -18.51
CA PRO A 138 7.97 -5.89 -19.80
C PRO A 138 6.93 -6.81 -20.47
N SER A 139 6.82 -8.06 -20.01
CA SER A 139 5.94 -9.07 -20.62
C SER A 139 5.04 -9.82 -19.66
N ALA A 140 5.26 -9.73 -18.33
CA ALA A 140 4.49 -10.48 -17.38
C ALA A 140 3.03 -10.03 -17.31
N ARG A 141 2.11 -11.00 -17.34
CA ARG A 141 0.68 -10.75 -17.20
C ARG A 141 0.36 -10.27 -15.79
N GLU A 142 0.98 -10.87 -14.78
CA GLU A 142 0.89 -10.47 -13.38
C GLU A 142 2.23 -10.72 -12.69
N PHE A 143 2.66 -9.78 -11.86
CA PHE A 143 3.89 -9.88 -11.07
C PHE A 143 3.79 -9.04 -9.81
N GLY A 144 4.60 -9.40 -8.83
CA GLY A 144 4.62 -8.66 -7.58
C GLY A 144 5.23 -9.42 -6.41
N ILE A 145 4.68 -9.16 -5.25
CA ILE A 145 5.17 -9.66 -3.98
C ILE A 145 4.01 -10.18 -3.12
N LYS A 146 4.26 -11.23 -2.37
CA LYS A 146 3.40 -11.67 -1.27
C LYS A 146 4.15 -11.47 0.03
N VAL A 147 3.53 -10.82 0.98
CA VAL A 147 4.06 -10.56 2.32
C VAL A 147 3.24 -11.33 3.35
N LEU A 148 3.76 -11.50 4.56
CA LEU A 148 3.10 -12.28 5.61
C LEU A 148 2.72 -13.69 5.15
N CYS A 149 3.64 -14.36 4.46
CA CYS A 149 3.49 -15.75 4.09
C CYS A 149 3.90 -16.67 5.23
N ALA A 150 3.38 -17.88 5.26
CA ALA A 150 3.88 -18.96 6.10
C ALA A 150 5.31 -19.35 5.71
N LYS A 151 5.98 -20.12 6.56
CA LYS A 151 7.38 -20.55 6.36
C LYS A 151 7.61 -21.36 5.09
N ASP A 152 6.62 -22.10 4.64
CA ASP A 152 6.65 -22.87 3.38
C ASP A 152 6.30 -22.00 2.15
N GLY A 153 6.03 -20.72 2.35
CA GLY A 153 5.63 -19.77 1.33
C GLY A 153 4.16 -19.83 0.96
N SER A 154 3.34 -20.62 1.66
CA SER A 154 1.90 -20.64 1.45
C SER A 154 1.22 -19.38 2.02
N GLY A 155 0.00 -19.10 1.58
CA GLY A 155 -0.78 -17.94 2.03
C GLY A 155 -0.16 -16.61 1.63
N GLY A 156 -0.28 -15.63 2.53
CA GLY A 156 0.26 -14.29 2.40
C GLY A 156 -0.69 -13.29 1.78
N PHE A 157 -0.34 -12.01 1.94
CA PHE A 157 -1.05 -10.88 1.38
C PHE A 157 -0.39 -10.46 0.05
N THR A 158 -1.16 -10.46 -1.04
CA THR A 158 -0.64 -10.20 -2.38
C THR A 158 -0.69 -8.72 -2.73
N ILE A 159 0.43 -8.22 -3.27
CA ILE A 159 0.55 -6.89 -3.88
C ILE A 159 1.09 -7.12 -5.28
N SER A 160 0.32 -6.75 -6.32
CA SER A 160 0.68 -7.06 -7.71
C SER A 160 0.20 -6.01 -8.70
N SER A 161 0.83 -6.02 -9.86
CA SER A 161 0.40 -5.34 -11.07
C SER A 161 0.67 -6.23 -12.29
N GLY A 162 0.45 -5.75 -13.48
CA GLY A 162 0.71 -6.47 -14.71
C GLY A 162 0.85 -5.53 -15.90
N LYS A 163 1.47 -6.00 -16.98
CA LYS A 163 1.75 -5.22 -18.18
C LYS A 163 0.54 -4.45 -18.75
N GLU A 164 -0.62 -5.08 -18.73
CA GLU A 164 -1.86 -4.49 -19.24
C GLU A 164 -2.84 -4.16 -18.12
N SER A 165 -2.37 -4.21 -16.88
CA SER A 165 -3.20 -3.90 -15.72
C SER A 165 -3.44 -2.41 -15.62
N LYS A 166 -4.69 -2.04 -15.38
CA LYS A 166 -5.09 -0.66 -15.05
C LYS A 166 -5.32 -0.48 -13.56
N VAL A 167 -4.89 -1.46 -12.78
CA VAL A 167 -5.04 -1.44 -11.32
C VAL A 167 -3.78 -1.98 -10.63
N LEU A 168 -3.52 -1.48 -9.45
CA LEU A 168 -2.64 -2.11 -8.48
C LEU A 168 -3.49 -3.02 -7.61
N ASN A 169 -3.17 -4.31 -7.53
CA ASN A 169 -3.82 -5.20 -6.57
C ASN A 169 -3.13 -5.07 -5.21
N VAL A 170 -3.87 -4.70 -4.19
CA VAL A 170 -3.40 -4.65 -2.78
C VAL A 170 -4.38 -5.47 -1.96
N GLY A 171 -4.21 -6.78 -1.97
CA GLY A 171 -5.15 -7.73 -1.40
C GLY A 171 -6.56 -7.59 -2.01
N TYR A 172 -7.52 -7.13 -1.22
CA TYR A 172 -8.91 -6.91 -1.66
C TYR A 172 -9.14 -5.50 -2.28
N ILE A 173 -8.16 -4.62 -2.23
CA ILE A 173 -8.22 -3.26 -2.78
C ILE A 173 -7.60 -3.22 -4.17
N LYS A 174 -8.23 -2.51 -5.10
CA LYS A 174 -7.79 -2.40 -6.49
C LYS A 174 -7.81 -0.95 -6.98
N PRO A 175 -6.92 -0.08 -6.48
CA PRO A 175 -6.85 1.29 -6.95
C PRO A 175 -6.41 1.36 -8.42
N PRO A 176 -6.90 2.35 -9.18
CA PRO A 176 -6.43 2.61 -10.54
C PRO A 176 -4.93 2.88 -10.53
N PHE A 177 -4.23 2.18 -11.37
CA PHE A 177 -2.78 2.33 -11.53
C PHE A 177 -2.35 1.71 -12.84
N GLU A 178 -1.60 2.44 -13.62
CA GLU A 178 -1.06 1.98 -14.90
C GLU A 178 0.41 2.39 -14.99
N LEU A 179 1.26 1.46 -15.41
CA LEU A 179 2.65 1.74 -15.71
C LEU A 179 2.76 2.37 -17.09
N GLU A 180 3.57 3.40 -17.21
CA GLU A 180 3.92 3.96 -18.49
C GLU A 180 4.83 3.00 -19.27
N LYS A 181 4.94 3.20 -20.59
CA LYS A 181 5.77 2.34 -21.41
C LYS A 181 7.25 2.43 -20.99
N GLY A 182 7.78 1.31 -20.53
CA GLY A 182 9.17 1.19 -20.06
C GLY A 182 9.39 1.69 -18.65
N GLU A 183 8.33 1.98 -17.91
CA GLU A 183 8.41 2.34 -16.52
C GLU A 183 8.49 1.08 -15.64
N ASP A 184 9.39 1.13 -14.64
CA ASP A 184 9.49 0.13 -13.60
C ASP A 184 8.36 0.32 -12.57
N LEU A 185 7.88 -0.78 -12.00
CA LEU A 185 7.05 -0.70 -10.80
C LEU A 185 7.92 -0.51 -9.57
N THR A 186 7.83 0.66 -8.95
CA THR A 186 8.45 0.93 -7.66
C THR A 186 7.42 0.81 -6.55
N LEU A 187 7.68 -0.04 -5.56
CA LEU A 187 6.81 -0.21 -4.40
C LEU A 187 7.57 0.14 -3.13
N ARG A 188 6.92 0.89 -2.24
CA ARG A 188 7.27 0.97 -0.82
C ARG A 188 6.11 0.37 -0.03
N ILE A 189 6.40 -0.63 0.76
CA ILE A 189 5.40 -1.43 1.49
C ILE A 189 5.76 -1.39 2.96
N PHE A 190 4.83 -0.92 3.77
CA PHE A 190 4.97 -0.91 5.22
C PHE A 190 4.01 -1.94 5.80
N ILE A 191 4.56 -2.80 6.62
CA ILE A 191 3.84 -3.86 7.33
C ILE A 191 3.87 -3.53 8.81
N ASP A 192 2.71 -3.43 9.42
CA ASP A 192 2.53 -3.36 10.87
C ASP A 192 1.48 -4.41 11.28
N LYS A 193 1.95 -5.63 11.46
CA LYS A 193 1.13 -6.80 11.81
C LYS A 193 -0.05 -6.99 10.86
N SER A 194 -1.24 -6.55 11.29
CA SER A 194 -2.46 -6.69 10.50
C SER A 194 -2.69 -5.58 9.47
N MET A 195 -1.93 -4.48 9.52
CA MET A 195 -2.08 -3.37 8.58
C MET A 195 -0.93 -3.32 7.59
N ILE A 196 -1.27 -3.08 6.34
CA ILE A 196 -0.33 -2.96 5.24
C ILE A 196 -0.60 -1.65 4.51
N GLU A 197 0.42 -0.79 4.41
CA GLU A 197 0.36 0.41 3.57
C GLU A 197 1.30 0.25 2.38
N VAL A 198 0.79 0.52 1.19
CA VAL A 198 1.51 0.37 -0.08
C VAL A 198 1.54 1.70 -0.82
N PHE A 199 2.71 2.07 -1.30
CA PHE A 199 2.92 3.22 -2.17
C PHE A 199 3.53 2.72 -3.48
N ALA A 200 2.94 3.10 -4.61
CA ALA A 200 3.37 2.69 -5.95
C ALA A 200 3.73 3.91 -6.80
N ASN A 201 4.98 3.96 -7.29
CA ASN A 201 5.52 5.00 -8.17
C ASN A 201 5.21 6.43 -7.70
N ASP A 202 5.05 6.64 -6.40
CA ASP A 202 4.63 7.89 -5.77
C ASP A 202 3.28 8.45 -6.30
N ARG A 203 2.55 7.71 -7.12
CA ARG A 203 1.27 8.13 -7.74
C ARG A 203 0.06 7.48 -7.12
N GLN A 204 0.23 6.35 -6.45
CA GLN A 204 -0.87 5.64 -5.80
C GLN A 204 -0.46 5.17 -4.41
N ALA A 205 -1.42 5.23 -3.49
CA ALA A 205 -1.25 4.67 -2.15
C ALA A 205 -2.52 3.93 -1.71
N ALA A 206 -2.33 2.87 -0.96
CA ALA A 206 -3.43 2.08 -0.40
C ALA A 206 -3.10 1.59 1.00
N VAL A 207 -4.13 1.56 1.86
CA VAL A 207 -4.13 0.91 3.16
C VAL A 207 -5.01 -0.31 3.07
N ALA A 208 -4.54 -1.44 3.53
CA ALA A 208 -5.31 -2.66 3.62
C ALA A 208 -5.08 -3.39 4.94
N TRP A 209 -6.04 -4.19 5.33
CA TRP A 209 -5.96 -5.03 6.52
C TRP A 209 -5.79 -6.50 6.12
N HIS A 210 -5.05 -7.22 6.94
CA HIS A 210 -4.81 -8.64 6.79
C HIS A 210 -5.05 -9.37 8.11
N GLU A 211 -5.51 -10.63 8.05
CA GLU A 211 -5.57 -11.47 9.24
C GLU A 211 -4.13 -11.77 9.69
N TYR A 212 -3.83 -11.42 10.93
CA TYR A 212 -2.48 -11.53 11.49
C TYR A 212 -2.27 -12.87 12.19
N ASP A 213 -1.25 -13.60 11.73
CA ASP A 213 -0.64 -14.71 12.47
C ASP A 213 0.86 -14.40 12.67
N PRO A 214 1.38 -14.38 13.93
CA PRO A 214 2.78 -14.07 14.19
C PRO A 214 3.78 -15.08 13.61
N LYS A 215 3.31 -16.19 13.05
CA LYS A 215 4.13 -17.18 12.35
C LYS A 215 4.30 -16.86 10.86
N ASP A 216 3.41 -16.07 10.30
CA ASP A 216 3.35 -15.71 8.89
C ASP A 216 4.12 -14.41 8.67
N ILE A 217 5.44 -14.52 8.57
CA ILE A 217 6.36 -13.38 8.50
C ILE A 217 7.20 -13.34 7.22
N TYR A 218 7.03 -14.34 6.34
CA TYR A 218 7.90 -14.49 5.18
C TYR A 218 7.42 -13.70 3.97
N VAL A 219 8.38 -13.42 3.08
CA VAL A 219 8.18 -12.60 1.89
C VAL A 219 8.54 -13.42 0.66
N LYS A 220 7.70 -13.31 -0.39
CA LYS A 220 7.85 -14.07 -1.61
C LYS A 220 7.55 -13.20 -2.84
N LEU A 221 8.45 -13.22 -3.82
CA LEU A 221 8.26 -12.63 -5.13
C LEU A 221 7.57 -13.64 -6.05
N PHE A 222 6.82 -13.17 -7.04
CA PHE A 222 6.20 -14.05 -8.03
C PHE A 222 6.04 -13.36 -9.39
N SER A 223 5.93 -14.19 -10.43
CA SER A 223 5.60 -13.77 -11.78
C SER A 223 4.70 -14.78 -12.48
N GLN A 224 3.82 -14.31 -13.35
CA GLN A 224 2.91 -15.11 -14.15
C GLN A 224 2.87 -14.62 -15.60
N GLY A 225 3.02 -15.54 -16.56
CA GLY A 225 2.87 -15.24 -17.98
C GLY A 225 3.98 -14.36 -18.57
N GLY A 226 5.14 -14.35 -17.96
CA GLY A 226 6.36 -13.65 -18.36
C GLY A 226 7.35 -13.55 -17.20
N ASP A 227 8.62 -13.30 -17.51
CA ASP A 227 9.67 -13.09 -16.48
C ASP A 227 9.52 -11.71 -15.85
N VAL A 228 9.94 -11.58 -14.58
CA VAL A 228 10.16 -10.31 -13.90
C VAL A 228 11.59 -10.21 -13.43
N GLU A 229 12.20 -9.05 -13.64
CA GLU A 229 13.48 -8.69 -13.07
C GLU A 229 13.28 -7.78 -11.86
N VAL A 230 13.72 -8.23 -10.70
CA VAL A 230 13.77 -7.42 -9.49
C VAL A 230 15.11 -6.72 -9.46
N LYS A 231 15.15 -5.48 -9.93
CA LYS A 231 16.38 -4.65 -9.99
C LYS A 231 16.95 -4.45 -8.60
N SER A 232 16.08 -4.22 -7.62
CA SER A 232 16.44 -4.14 -6.20
C SER A 232 15.26 -4.48 -5.32
N ILE A 233 15.56 -5.03 -4.16
CA ILE A 233 14.67 -5.11 -2.99
C ILE A 233 15.48 -4.87 -1.74
N SER A 234 14.97 -4.06 -0.82
CA SER A 234 15.52 -3.81 0.51
C SER A 234 14.44 -3.89 1.59
N SER A 235 14.88 -4.20 2.81
CA SER A 235 14.04 -4.18 4.02
C SER A 235 14.74 -3.43 5.13
#